data_70a2ef6e1b318f0f240e0818b1f2ee63
#
_entry.id   70a2ef6e1b318f0f240e0818b1f2ee63
#
_cell.length_a   1.000
_cell.length_b   1.000
_cell.length_c   1.000
_cell.angle_alpha   90.00
_cell.angle_beta   90.00
_cell.angle_gamma   90.00
#
_symmetry.space_group_name_H-M   'P 1'
#
loop_
_entity.id
_entity.type
_entity.pdbx_description
1 polymer ?
#
loop_
_entity_poly.entity_id
_entity_poly.type
_entity_poly.pdbx_seq_one_letter_code
_entity_poly.pdbx_strand_id
1 'polypeptide(L)'
;MHKFILTSVVTASALFAGHAEAVAANPLPKPANITWGNSGCFSVGSLHLKGPDHTVLSSAFERVTKTITELKWIPAATEAPIRSFEQFPTPTAGAKKKNTKRQYGGGNCTSTLRTVSVKISDTHAQLQHGVDESYTLEVTSSSDSIEISAKTVYGALHALTTLQQIIINDGSGRMIIEQPVSIDDKPLFPVRGIMIDSGRNYLSKKKIMEQVDGMSLSKLNVLHWHLIDNQAWPIEIKAYPEMTEDAYSPNEVYSQDTMKEIISYAAARGVRIIPEIDMPGHASSGWEQIDESILTCQNSWWSNDDWPKHTAVQPNPGQLDILNNKTYEVTAKVYKEIATIFPDNWFHIGGDELFANCNNFSTLGLAWFNSGKSMGDLYQYWVDKAIPNFRNQVNKTFIMWEDVKLSADVAATGVVPKDIVLQAWNNGLDHISNLTSQGYRVIVSSADFMYLDCGNGGYVSNDPRYNVLINPNATDGGANFNWGGLGGSWCAPYKTWQRIYDYDFTYNLTATQKSLVQGAIAPLFGEQVDDTIVSQKMWPRAAALAELVWSGNRDANGKKRTTELTQRILNFREYLLANGVQAVPLMPKYCAQHPHECDLYLDQDVHKDPVA
;
A
#
# COMPACT_ATOMS: atom_id res chain seq x y z
N MET A 1 28.38 63.80 43.16
CA MET A 1 28.32 62.32 42.88
C MET A 1 26.93 61.86 43.16
N HIS A 2 26.08 61.90 42.16
CA HIS A 2 24.68 61.40 42.25
C HIS A 2 24.54 60.12 41.39
N LYS A 3 24.23 59.04 42.06
CA LYS A 3 23.84 57.78 41.37
C LYS A 3 22.36 57.84 41.00
N PHE A 4 22.09 57.79 39.72
CA PHE A 4 20.73 57.50 39.20
C PHE A 4 20.51 55.98 39.17
N ILE A 5 19.47 55.51 39.85
CA ILE A 5 18.95 54.17 39.76
C ILE A 5 17.81 54.22 38.78
N LEU A 6 18.00 53.59 37.63
CA LEU A 6 16.93 53.34 36.66
C LEU A 6 16.22 52.04 37.05
N THR A 7 14.97 52.14 37.46
CA THR A 7 14.10 50.97 37.71
C THR A 7 13.38 50.64 36.41
N SER A 8 13.79 49.58 35.76
CA SER A 8 13.09 49.06 34.58
C SER A 8 11.89 48.24 35.05
N VAL A 9 10.70 48.72 34.76
CA VAL A 9 9.44 47.95 34.92
C VAL A 9 9.32 47.04 33.71
N VAL A 10 9.53 45.74 33.92
CA VAL A 10 9.23 44.72 32.93
C VAL A 10 7.75 44.37 33.09
N THR A 11 6.90 44.86 32.20
CA THR A 11 5.54 44.38 32.05
C THR A 11 5.55 43.01 31.39
N ALA A 12 5.37 41.96 32.18
CA ALA A 12 5.13 40.62 31.68
C ALA A 12 3.72 40.57 31.10
N SER A 13 3.65 40.68 29.77
CA SER A 13 2.41 40.34 29.03
C SER A 13 2.27 38.82 29.08
N ALA A 14 1.43 38.30 29.98
CA ALA A 14 1.01 36.92 29.98
C ALA A 14 0.15 36.71 28.72
N LEU A 15 0.75 36.16 27.67
CA LEU A 15 0.03 35.55 26.59
C LEU A 15 -0.71 34.34 27.15
N PHE A 16 -2.01 34.49 27.41
CA PHE A 16 -2.91 33.37 27.54
C PHE A 16 -3.00 32.68 26.17
N ALA A 17 -2.08 31.76 25.89
CA ALA A 17 -2.30 30.75 24.89
C ALA A 17 -3.44 29.87 25.45
N GLY A 18 -4.65 30.15 25.01
CA GLY A 18 -5.77 29.25 25.22
C GLY A 18 -5.35 27.88 24.68
N HIS A 19 -5.33 26.88 25.55
CA HIS A 19 -5.14 25.51 25.11
C HIS A 19 -6.34 25.18 24.24
N ALA A 20 -6.15 25.13 22.94
CA ALA A 20 -7.13 24.53 22.04
C ALA A 20 -7.36 23.10 22.56
N GLU A 21 -8.60 22.77 22.94
CA GLU A 21 -8.92 21.38 23.30
C GLU A 21 -8.58 20.51 22.11
N ALA A 22 -7.71 19.54 22.31
CA ALA A 22 -7.30 18.63 21.24
C ALA A 22 -8.52 17.82 20.78
N VAL A 23 -8.83 17.87 19.49
CA VAL A 23 -9.91 17.08 18.88
C VAL A 23 -9.58 15.58 18.95
N ALA A 24 -10.61 14.75 19.05
CA ALA A 24 -10.47 13.28 19.04
C ALA A 24 -10.43 12.73 17.62
N ALA A 25 -11.13 13.39 16.71
CA ALA A 25 -11.12 13.02 15.31
C ALA A 25 -9.71 13.17 14.72
N ASN A 26 -9.18 12.07 14.20
CA ASN A 26 -7.77 11.93 13.83
C ASN A 26 -7.65 11.10 12.54
N PRO A 27 -8.00 11.67 11.37
CA PRO A 27 -8.07 10.92 10.13
C PRO A 27 -6.72 10.33 9.72
N LEU A 28 -6.78 9.14 9.12
CA LEU A 28 -5.66 8.46 8.48
C LEU A 28 -6.06 8.11 7.03
N PRO A 29 -5.27 8.52 6.02
CA PRO A 29 -4.09 9.38 6.10
C PRO A 29 -4.41 10.79 6.60
N LYS A 30 -3.45 11.39 7.32
CA LYS A 30 -3.57 12.79 7.75
C LYS A 30 -3.63 13.69 6.51
N PRO A 31 -4.61 14.60 6.42
CA PRO A 31 -4.61 15.59 5.36
C PRO A 31 -3.32 16.43 5.36
N ALA A 32 -2.86 16.82 4.17
CA ALA A 32 -1.67 17.64 4.00
C ALA A 32 -1.76 18.93 4.84
N ASN A 33 -2.92 19.59 4.79
CA ASN A 33 -3.24 20.73 5.64
C ASN A 33 -4.60 20.50 6.29
N ILE A 34 -4.64 20.52 7.62
CA ILE A 34 -5.87 20.49 8.41
C ILE A 34 -5.78 21.50 9.55
N THR A 35 -6.75 22.38 9.64
CA THR A 35 -6.86 23.41 10.67
C THR A 35 -8.19 23.30 11.37
N TRP A 36 -8.15 23.14 12.70
CA TRP A 36 -9.32 23.14 13.57
C TRP A 36 -9.53 24.52 14.17
N GLY A 37 -10.79 24.96 14.24
CA GLY A 37 -11.16 26.21 14.91
C GLY A 37 -11.22 26.07 16.43
N ASN A 38 -11.62 27.14 17.09
CA ASN A 38 -11.61 27.22 18.57
C ASN A 38 -13.02 27.21 19.20
N SER A 39 -14.07 27.06 18.40
CA SER A 39 -15.45 27.25 18.87
C SER A 39 -16.33 26.06 18.55
N GLY A 40 -16.93 25.50 19.56
CA GLY A 40 -18.14 24.66 19.59
C GLY A 40 -18.28 23.56 18.54
N CYS A 41 -18.90 22.45 18.92
CA CYS A 41 -19.18 21.34 18.02
C CYS A 41 -20.38 21.63 17.10
N PHE A 42 -20.49 20.85 16.04
CA PHE A 42 -21.66 20.75 15.16
C PHE A 42 -22.32 19.40 15.30
N SER A 43 -23.62 19.37 15.52
CA SER A 43 -24.38 18.12 15.37
C SER A 43 -24.48 17.75 13.90
N VAL A 44 -24.44 16.46 13.59
CA VAL A 44 -24.65 15.94 12.24
C VAL A 44 -26.01 15.29 12.17
N GLY A 45 -26.91 15.87 11.36
CA GLY A 45 -28.24 15.32 11.09
C GLY A 45 -28.24 14.37 9.89
N SER A 46 -29.41 14.12 9.32
CA SER A 46 -29.50 13.44 8.03
C SER A 46 -28.84 14.29 6.97
N LEU A 47 -27.77 13.77 6.37
CA LEU A 47 -27.02 14.48 5.34
C LEU A 47 -27.66 14.29 3.97
N HIS A 48 -27.70 15.36 3.18
CA HIS A 48 -28.17 15.38 1.81
C HIS A 48 -27.06 15.89 0.87
N LEU A 49 -26.86 15.19 -0.24
CA LEU A 49 -25.89 15.59 -1.26
C LEU A 49 -26.47 16.73 -2.12
N LYS A 50 -25.69 17.80 -2.27
CA LYS A 50 -25.90 18.85 -3.25
C LYS A 50 -24.65 18.92 -4.14
N GLY A 51 -24.75 18.48 -5.38
CA GLY A 51 -23.58 18.39 -6.27
C GLY A 51 -23.96 18.02 -7.69
N PRO A 52 -22.98 17.78 -8.56
CA PRO A 52 -23.25 17.32 -9.91
C PRO A 52 -23.90 15.94 -9.92
N ASP A 53 -24.72 15.67 -10.94
CA ASP A 53 -25.22 14.32 -11.21
C ASP A 53 -24.07 13.45 -11.70
N HIS A 54 -23.57 12.58 -10.83
CA HIS A 54 -22.47 11.66 -11.13
C HIS A 54 -22.60 10.37 -10.31
N THR A 55 -22.77 9.24 -11.00
CA THR A 55 -23.08 7.94 -10.39
C THR A 55 -22.08 7.53 -9.30
N VAL A 56 -20.77 7.71 -9.56
CA VAL A 56 -19.71 7.35 -8.59
C VAL A 56 -19.81 8.22 -7.33
N LEU A 57 -20.08 9.53 -7.48
CA LEU A 57 -20.25 10.45 -6.36
C LEU A 57 -21.47 10.07 -5.51
N SER A 58 -22.61 9.85 -6.14
CA SER A 58 -23.86 9.48 -5.46
C SER A 58 -23.71 8.18 -4.70
N SER A 59 -23.15 7.14 -5.33
CA SER A 59 -22.91 5.85 -4.69
C SER A 59 -21.90 5.95 -3.52
N ALA A 60 -20.87 6.80 -3.64
CA ALA A 60 -19.90 7.02 -2.56
C ALA A 60 -20.57 7.77 -1.39
N PHE A 61 -21.38 8.79 -1.68
CA PHE A 61 -22.10 9.53 -0.66
C PHE A 61 -23.07 8.62 0.11
N GLU A 62 -23.82 7.76 -0.57
CA GLU A 62 -24.69 6.77 0.07
C GLU A 62 -23.92 5.82 0.98
N ARG A 63 -22.80 5.28 0.52
CA ARG A 63 -21.93 4.41 1.35
C ARG A 63 -21.46 5.13 2.61
N VAL A 64 -20.93 6.35 2.45
CA VAL A 64 -20.37 7.14 3.55
C VAL A 64 -21.44 7.51 4.57
N THR A 65 -22.60 8.01 4.12
CA THR A 65 -23.69 8.38 5.03
C THR A 65 -24.32 7.18 5.73
N LYS A 66 -24.45 6.06 5.04
CA LYS A 66 -24.85 4.78 5.64
C LYS A 66 -23.88 4.38 6.74
N THR A 67 -22.57 4.39 6.45
CA THR A 67 -21.55 4.05 7.45
C THR A 67 -21.61 4.98 8.67
N ILE A 68 -21.71 6.29 8.48
CA ILE A 68 -21.81 7.26 9.58
C ILE A 68 -23.01 6.96 10.48
N THR A 69 -24.17 6.66 9.89
CA THR A 69 -25.42 6.43 10.63
C THR A 69 -25.49 5.07 11.33
N GLU A 70 -24.92 4.03 10.73
CA GLU A 70 -24.94 2.66 11.24
C GLU A 70 -23.85 2.38 12.26
N LEU A 71 -22.59 2.78 11.94
CA LEU A 71 -21.46 2.54 12.83
C LEU A 71 -21.50 3.40 14.08
N LYS A 72 -21.90 4.67 13.96
CA LYS A 72 -21.82 5.64 15.07
C LYS A 72 -20.44 5.62 15.72
N TRP A 73 -19.40 5.75 14.89
CA TRP A 73 -18.01 5.55 15.23
C TRP A 73 -17.58 6.36 16.46
N ILE A 74 -16.96 5.69 17.43
CA ILE A 74 -16.29 6.31 18.58
C ILE A 74 -14.80 6.01 18.49
N PRO A 75 -13.91 7.03 18.42
CA PRO A 75 -12.47 6.78 18.49
C PRO A 75 -12.06 6.05 19.76
N ALA A 76 -11.13 5.09 19.66
CA ALA A 76 -10.77 4.22 20.78
C ALA A 76 -10.24 4.99 22.00
N ALA A 77 -9.52 6.10 21.78
CA ALA A 77 -9.01 6.97 22.85
C ALA A 77 -10.13 7.69 23.64
N THR A 78 -11.35 7.69 23.13
CA THR A 78 -12.52 8.34 23.76
C THR A 78 -13.41 7.37 24.50
N GLU A 79 -13.26 6.08 24.25
CA GLU A 79 -13.92 5.05 25.04
C GLU A 79 -13.45 5.16 26.51
N ALA A 80 -14.39 5.19 27.44
CA ALA A 80 -14.04 5.31 28.85
C ALA A 80 -13.20 4.10 29.29
N PRO A 81 -12.00 4.29 29.85
CA PRO A 81 -11.20 3.20 30.34
C PRO A 81 -11.90 2.50 31.50
N ILE A 82 -11.72 1.18 31.62
CA ILE A 82 -12.31 0.38 32.71
C ILE A 82 -11.80 0.89 34.07
N ARG A 83 -10.56 1.30 34.15
CA ARG A 83 -9.93 1.90 35.33
C ARG A 83 -8.73 2.77 34.90
N SER A 84 -8.35 3.72 35.77
CA SER A 84 -7.10 4.44 35.66
C SER A 84 -5.99 3.72 36.42
N PHE A 85 -4.75 3.91 35.95
CA PHE A 85 -3.55 3.40 36.60
C PHE A 85 -2.75 4.55 37.17
N GLU A 86 -2.08 4.32 38.32
CA GLU A 86 -1.12 5.26 38.86
C GLU A 86 0.22 5.06 38.15
N GLN A 87 0.84 6.16 37.72
CA GLN A 87 2.19 6.10 37.20
C GLN A 87 3.16 5.65 38.28
N PHE A 88 4.19 4.90 37.90
CA PHE A 88 5.29 4.58 38.81
C PHE A 88 5.85 5.88 39.41
N PRO A 89 6.08 5.94 40.75
CA PRO A 89 6.49 7.18 41.37
C PRO A 89 7.81 7.68 40.77
N THR A 90 7.74 8.79 40.07
CA THR A 90 8.94 9.54 39.77
C THR A 90 9.40 10.28 41.05
N PRO A 91 10.72 10.51 41.26
CA PRO A 91 11.25 11.15 42.47
C PRO A 91 10.71 12.55 42.75
N THR A 92 9.99 13.17 41.85
CA THR A 92 9.32 14.47 42.04
C THR A 92 7.95 14.26 42.67
N ALA A 93 7.92 14.22 44.00
CA ALA A 93 6.69 14.23 44.77
C ALA A 93 5.87 15.49 44.45
N GLY A 94 4.64 15.33 44.01
CA GLY A 94 3.66 16.39 44.10
C GLY A 94 2.68 16.63 42.97
N ALA A 95 2.82 16.06 41.80
CA ALA A 95 1.82 16.22 40.74
C ALA A 95 0.86 15.01 40.71
N LYS A 96 -0.17 15.01 41.54
CA LYS A 96 -1.34 14.21 41.24
C LYS A 96 -1.92 14.75 39.93
N LYS A 97 -1.59 14.10 38.79
CA LYS A 97 -2.37 14.31 37.57
C LYS A 97 -3.81 13.94 37.92
N LYS A 98 -4.68 14.92 38.06
CA LYS A 98 -6.12 14.67 37.98
C LYS A 98 -6.33 13.99 36.64
N ASN A 99 -6.70 12.70 36.65
CA ASN A 99 -7.28 12.05 35.50
C ASN A 99 -8.56 12.83 35.20
N THR A 100 -8.46 13.83 34.38
CA THR A 100 -9.62 14.43 33.73
C THR A 100 -10.09 13.34 32.77
N LYS A 101 -11.18 12.62 33.13
CA LYS A 101 -12.00 11.97 32.12
C LYS A 101 -12.11 13.00 31.02
N ARG A 102 -11.61 12.69 29.80
CA ARG A 102 -11.97 13.47 28.64
C ARG A 102 -13.47 13.30 28.49
N GLN A 103 -14.21 14.21 29.09
CA GLN A 103 -15.62 14.34 28.85
C GLN A 103 -15.66 15.06 27.51
N TYR A 104 -15.86 14.28 26.43
CA TYR A 104 -16.15 14.91 25.14
C TYR A 104 -17.32 15.82 25.38
N GLY A 105 -17.14 17.07 25.06
CA GLY A 105 -17.97 18.16 25.48
C GLY A 105 -19.44 17.85 25.34
N GLY A 106 -20.11 17.56 26.47
CA GLY A 106 -21.55 17.65 26.59
C GLY A 106 -22.03 19.08 26.41
N GLY A 107 -21.28 19.92 25.72
CA GLY A 107 -21.66 21.26 25.31
C GLY A 107 -22.75 21.21 24.23
N ASN A 108 -23.66 22.16 24.24
CA ASN A 108 -24.62 22.33 23.16
C ASN A 108 -23.84 22.66 21.89
N CYS A 109 -23.97 21.80 20.84
CA CYS A 109 -23.42 22.13 19.53
C CYS A 109 -24.08 23.38 18.98
N THR A 110 -23.30 24.19 18.24
CA THR A 110 -23.73 25.51 17.77
C THR A 110 -24.78 25.45 16.67
N SER A 111 -24.74 24.39 15.85
CA SER A 111 -25.67 24.17 14.74
C SER A 111 -25.77 22.71 14.36
N THR A 112 -26.67 22.37 13.42
CA THR A 112 -26.82 21.03 12.87
C THR A 112 -26.52 21.04 11.38
N LEU A 113 -25.51 20.26 10.97
CA LEU A 113 -25.13 20.08 9.57
C LEU A 113 -26.10 19.09 8.89
N ARG A 114 -26.62 19.44 7.74
CA ARG A 114 -27.60 18.65 6.97
C ARG A 114 -27.24 18.51 5.50
N THR A 115 -26.38 19.34 4.98
CA THR A 115 -26.03 19.38 3.56
C THR A 115 -24.55 19.09 3.38
N VAL A 116 -24.20 18.25 2.41
CA VAL A 116 -22.86 18.13 1.86
C VAL A 116 -22.88 18.68 0.45
N SER A 117 -22.30 19.86 0.28
CA SER A 117 -22.25 20.59 -0.99
C SER A 117 -20.94 20.27 -1.69
N VAL A 118 -21.02 19.65 -2.85
CA VAL A 118 -19.85 19.16 -3.60
C VAL A 118 -19.76 19.89 -4.95
N LYS A 119 -18.59 20.50 -5.20
CA LYS A 119 -18.25 21.13 -6.48
C LYS A 119 -17.14 20.33 -7.15
N ILE A 120 -17.36 19.92 -8.39
CA ILE A 120 -16.39 19.21 -9.22
C ILE A 120 -16.22 20.00 -10.52
N SER A 121 -14.97 20.35 -10.87
CA SER A 121 -14.70 21.13 -12.08
C SER A 121 -14.57 20.28 -13.34
N ASP A 122 -14.13 19.04 -13.22
CA ASP A 122 -14.05 18.06 -14.31
C ASP A 122 -14.79 16.76 -13.91
N THR A 123 -16.03 16.65 -14.38
CA THR A 123 -16.89 15.47 -14.11
C THR A 123 -16.61 14.31 -15.07
N HIS A 124 -15.75 14.49 -16.09
CA HIS A 124 -15.45 13.47 -17.11
C HIS A 124 -14.06 12.84 -16.95
N ALA A 125 -13.31 13.26 -15.92
CA ALA A 125 -11.99 12.72 -15.65
C ALA A 125 -12.01 11.20 -15.56
N GLN A 126 -11.10 10.55 -16.27
CA GLN A 126 -10.97 9.10 -16.25
C GLN A 126 -10.09 8.66 -15.07
N LEU A 127 -10.40 7.51 -14.47
CA LEU A 127 -9.59 6.89 -13.42
C LEU A 127 -8.34 6.26 -14.04
N GLN A 128 -7.30 7.05 -14.23
CA GLN A 128 -6.04 6.64 -14.83
C GLN A 128 -4.86 7.23 -14.04
N HIS A 129 -3.65 6.78 -14.34
CA HIS A 129 -2.44 7.36 -13.72
C HIS A 129 -2.40 8.89 -13.95
N GLY A 130 -2.15 9.62 -12.86
CA GLY A 130 -2.03 11.09 -12.89
C GLY A 130 -3.36 11.85 -12.83
N VAL A 131 -4.50 11.16 -12.61
CA VAL A 131 -5.76 11.83 -12.31
C VAL A 131 -5.61 12.72 -11.08
N ASP A 132 -6.22 13.89 -11.09
CA ASP A 132 -6.16 14.81 -9.95
C ASP A 132 -7.05 14.30 -8.81
N GLU A 133 -6.44 14.10 -7.64
CA GLU A 133 -7.09 13.56 -6.44
C GLU A 133 -7.16 14.60 -5.30
N SER A 134 -6.86 15.87 -5.60
CA SER A 134 -6.90 16.96 -4.63
C SER A 134 -8.31 17.38 -4.27
N TYR A 135 -8.49 17.89 -3.05
CA TYR A 135 -9.76 18.42 -2.58
C TYR A 135 -9.57 19.46 -1.47
N THR A 136 -10.62 20.30 -1.28
CA THR A 136 -10.82 21.08 -0.07
C THR A 136 -12.10 20.63 0.63
N LEU A 137 -12.11 20.72 1.97
CA LEU A 137 -13.29 20.47 2.80
C LEU A 137 -13.39 21.53 3.89
N GLU A 138 -14.53 22.19 3.97
CA GLU A 138 -14.76 23.32 4.87
C GLU A 138 -16.03 23.12 5.70
N VAL A 139 -15.91 23.31 7.02
CA VAL A 139 -17.03 23.45 7.96
C VAL A 139 -16.81 24.72 8.76
N THR A 140 -17.59 25.76 8.48
CA THR A 140 -17.44 27.06 9.14
C THR A 140 -18.47 27.25 10.25
N SER A 141 -18.15 28.06 11.25
CA SER A 141 -19.01 28.31 12.43
C SER A 141 -20.37 28.92 12.09
N SER A 142 -20.56 29.48 10.90
CA SER A 142 -21.79 30.14 10.44
C SER A 142 -22.62 29.30 9.45
N SER A 143 -22.18 28.09 9.13
CA SER A 143 -22.81 27.25 8.10
C SER A 143 -23.59 26.07 8.71
N ASP A 144 -24.65 25.67 8.02
CA ASP A 144 -25.37 24.39 8.23
C ASP A 144 -24.96 23.33 7.19
N SER A 145 -23.96 23.64 6.37
CA SER A 145 -23.45 22.78 5.30
C SER A 145 -21.95 22.49 5.43
N ILE A 146 -21.56 21.36 4.87
CA ILE A 146 -20.18 20.92 4.65
C ILE A 146 -19.88 21.22 3.19
N GLU A 147 -18.87 22.05 2.93
CA GLU A 147 -18.49 22.42 1.57
C GLU A 147 -17.28 21.60 1.13
N ILE A 148 -17.40 20.92 -0.01
CA ILE A 148 -16.33 20.15 -0.64
C ILE A 148 -16.09 20.71 -2.04
N SER A 149 -14.82 20.96 -2.38
CA SER A 149 -14.43 21.28 -3.74
C SER A 149 -13.31 20.36 -4.20
N ALA A 150 -13.43 19.84 -5.40
CA ALA A 150 -12.45 18.96 -6.00
C ALA A 150 -12.35 19.23 -7.51
N LYS A 151 -11.22 18.88 -8.10
CA LYS A 151 -11.07 18.97 -9.55
C LYS A 151 -11.80 17.84 -10.25
N THR A 152 -11.72 16.63 -9.69
CA THR A 152 -12.33 15.41 -10.24
C THR A 152 -13.24 14.73 -9.21
N VAL A 153 -14.02 13.75 -9.66
CA VAL A 153 -14.82 12.92 -8.74
C VAL A 153 -13.94 12.16 -7.75
N TYR A 154 -12.72 11.80 -8.13
CA TYR A 154 -11.80 11.03 -7.28
C TYR A 154 -11.27 11.87 -6.10
N GLY A 155 -11.00 13.15 -6.30
CA GLY A 155 -10.74 14.07 -5.18
C GLY A 155 -11.94 14.18 -4.24
N ALA A 156 -13.16 14.24 -4.78
CA ALA A 156 -14.37 14.26 -3.97
C ALA A 156 -14.57 12.95 -3.18
N LEU A 157 -14.19 11.78 -3.72
CA LEU A 157 -14.18 10.50 -2.97
C LEU A 157 -13.26 10.58 -1.76
N HIS A 158 -12.05 11.12 -1.90
CA HIS A 158 -11.11 11.28 -0.79
C HIS A 158 -11.62 12.30 0.25
N ALA A 159 -12.31 13.36 -0.18
CA ALA A 159 -12.97 14.26 0.74
C ALA A 159 -14.06 13.56 1.56
N LEU A 160 -14.88 12.72 0.92
CA LEU A 160 -15.91 11.92 1.60
C LEU A 160 -15.30 10.90 2.56
N THR A 161 -14.18 10.27 2.21
CA THR A 161 -13.43 9.38 3.12
C THR A 161 -12.93 10.13 4.35
N THR A 162 -12.39 11.34 4.18
CA THR A 162 -11.99 12.18 5.32
C THR A 162 -13.19 12.62 6.14
N LEU A 163 -14.28 13.04 5.50
CA LEU A 163 -15.52 13.42 6.17
C LEU A 163 -16.05 12.29 7.06
N GLN A 164 -16.05 11.05 6.56
CA GLN A 164 -16.47 9.87 7.31
C GLN A 164 -15.64 9.66 8.60
N GLN A 165 -14.34 9.98 8.57
CA GLN A 165 -13.44 9.81 9.71
C GLN A 165 -13.50 10.98 10.72
N ILE A 166 -13.88 12.19 10.29
CA ILE A 166 -13.99 13.35 11.20
C ILE A 166 -15.37 13.49 11.82
N ILE A 167 -16.38 12.76 11.34
CA ILE A 167 -17.70 12.66 11.99
C ILE A 167 -17.64 11.52 12.99
N ILE A 168 -17.70 11.85 14.27
CA ILE A 168 -17.60 10.90 15.36
C ILE A 168 -18.84 10.94 16.28
N ASN A 169 -19.05 9.86 17.02
CA ASN A 169 -20.06 9.83 18.09
C ASN A 169 -19.46 10.42 19.38
N ASP A 170 -20.19 11.30 20.02
CA ASP A 170 -19.77 11.98 21.26
C ASP A 170 -19.94 11.12 22.53
N GLY A 171 -20.26 9.83 22.37
CA GLY A 171 -20.52 8.91 23.48
C GLY A 171 -21.96 8.95 24.02
N SER A 172 -22.78 9.93 23.62
CA SER A 172 -24.22 10.01 23.95
C SER A 172 -25.14 9.43 22.86
N GLY A 173 -24.57 9.04 21.73
CA GLY A 173 -25.29 8.59 20.54
C GLY A 173 -25.47 9.69 19.48
N ARG A 174 -25.01 10.92 19.74
CA ARG A 174 -25.06 12.04 18.81
C ARG A 174 -23.81 12.03 17.93
N MET A 175 -23.99 12.14 16.63
CA MET A 175 -22.90 12.34 15.68
C MET A 175 -22.51 13.81 15.62
N ILE A 176 -21.21 14.10 15.66
CA ILE A 176 -20.67 15.44 15.71
C ILE A 176 -19.45 15.62 14.81
N ILE A 177 -19.20 16.86 14.39
CA ILE A 177 -17.87 17.38 14.07
C ILE A 177 -17.47 18.28 15.25
N GLU A 178 -16.31 18.00 15.85
CA GLU A 178 -15.93 18.57 17.15
C GLU A 178 -15.71 20.08 17.12
N GLN A 179 -15.21 20.60 16.01
CA GLN A 179 -14.88 22.02 15.81
C GLN A 179 -15.05 22.40 14.35
N PRO A 180 -15.15 23.72 14.00
CA PRO A 180 -14.97 24.16 12.63
C PRO A 180 -13.66 23.59 12.07
N VAL A 181 -13.66 23.19 10.81
CA VAL A 181 -12.49 22.57 10.19
C VAL A 181 -12.31 23.05 8.76
N SER A 182 -11.06 23.34 8.41
CA SER A 182 -10.62 23.64 7.06
C SER A 182 -9.54 22.65 6.65
N ILE A 183 -9.74 22.00 5.51
CA ILE A 183 -8.82 21.00 4.96
C ILE A 183 -8.50 21.39 3.51
N ASP A 184 -7.20 21.39 3.19
CA ASP A 184 -6.67 21.43 1.82
C ASP A 184 -5.72 20.25 1.66
N ASP A 185 -6.08 19.30 0.81
CA ASP A 185 -5.46 17.97 0.80
C ASP A 185 -5.20 17.43 -0.61
N LYS A 186 -4.09 16.77 -0.75
CA LYS A 186 -3.66 16.05 -1.96
C LYS A 186 -2.62 15.00 -1.62
N PRO A 187 -2.52 13.93 -2.42
CA PRO A 187 -1.48 12.93 -2.23
C PRO A 187 -0.08 13.46 -2.57
N LEU A 188 0.92 12.96 -1.83
CA LEU A 188 2.34 13.24 -2.11
C LEU A 188 2.81 12.47 -3.35
N PHE A 189 2.32 11.24 -3.56
CA PHE A 189 2.68 10.38 -4.69
C PHE A 189 1.44 9.94 -5.47
N PRO A 190 1.54 9.84 -6.82
CA PRO A 190 0.42 9.41 -7.67
C PRO A 190 0.13 7.90 -7.61
N VAL A 191 1.10 7.06 -7.21
CA VAL A 191 0.93 5.60 -7.04
C VAL A 191 1.00 5.27 -5.56
N ARG A 192 -0.09 4.71 -5.04
CA ARG A 192 -0.25 4.34 -3.64
C ARG A 192 -0.97 3.01 -3.60
N GLY A 193 -0.23 1.91 -3.40
CA GLY A 193 -0.81 0.60 -3.68
C GLY A 193 -0.46 -0.49 -2.69
N ILE A 194 -1.21 -1.56 -2.87
CA ILE A 194 -0.90 -2.90 -2.38
C ILE A 194 -0.86 -3.86 -3.56
N MET A 195 -0.15 -4.97 -3.40
CA MET A 195 -0.19 -6.09 -4.34
C MET A 195 -0.81 -7.31 -3.64
N ILE A 196 -1.59 -8.06 -4.38
CA ILE A 196 -2.08 -9.40 -4.01
C ILE A 196 -1.65 -10.41 -5.06
N ASP A 197 -1.45 -11.65 -4.64
CA ASP A 197 -1.04 -12.77 -5.47
C ASP A 197 -2.11 -13.86 -5.40
N SER A 198 -2.68 -14.20 -6.55
CA SER A 198 -3.67 -15.27 -6.70
C SER A 198 -3.15 -16.48 -7.48
N GLY A 199 -1.88 -16.42 -7.91
CA GLY A 199 -1.19 -17.54 -8.57
C GLY A 199 -0.65 -18.58 -7.59
N ARG A 200 -0.16 -18.15 -6.39
CA ARG A 200 0.33 -19.08 -5.35
C ARG A 200 -0.79 -19.69 -4.53
N ASN A 201 -1.75 -18.89 -4.09
CA ASN A 201 -2.98 -19.36 -3.46
C ASN A 201 -4.16 -18.51 -3.93
N TYR A 202 -5.29 -19.16 -4.18
CA TYR A 202 -6.49 -18.47 -4.64
C TYR A 202 -7.07 -17.54 -3.56
N LEU A 203 -7.51 -16.37 -3.98
CA LEU A 203 -8.22 -15.41 -3.15
C LEU A 203 -9.65 -15.24 -3.66
N SER A 204 -10.65 -15.43 -2.81
CA SER A 204 -12.03 -15.24 -3.22
C SER A 204 -12.33 -13.79 -3.64
N LYS A 205 -13.26 -13.62 -4.57
CA LYS A 205 -13.79 -12.29 -4.95
C LYS A 205 -14.14 -11.45 -3.72
N LYS A 206 -14.76 -12.06 -2.72
CA LYS A 206 -15.12 -11.38 -1.46
C LYS A 206 -13.90 -10.81 -0.75
N LYS A 207 -12.81 -11.58 -0.67
CA LYS A 207 -11.60 -11.14 0.02
C LYS A 207 -10.84 -10.07 -0.77
N ILE A 208 -10.82 -10.15 -2.09
CA ILE A 208 -10.26 -9.08 -2.93
C ILE A 208 -11.06 -7.77 -2.74
N MET A 209 -12.39 -7.84 -2.75
CA MET A 209 -13.24 -6.67 -2.50
C MET A 209 -13.05 -6.11 -1.08
N GLU A 210 -12.81 -6.94 -0.06
CA GLU A 210 -12.46 -6.50 1.30
C GLU A 210 -11.14 -5.70 1.32
N GLN A 211 -10.13 -6.12 0.52
CA GLN A 211 -8.89 -5.34 0.39
C GLN A 211 -9.16 -3.98 -0.26
N VAL A 212 -9.99 -3.94 -1.29
CA VAL A 212 -10.41 -2.68 -1.94
C VAL A 212 -11.15 -1.75 -0.97
N ASP A 213 -11.97 -2.28 -0.06
CA ASP A 213 -12.60 -1.47 0.99
C ASP A 213 -11.55 -0.86 1.92
N GLY A 214 -10.58 -1.64 2.41
CA GLY A 214 -9.46 -1.14 3.20
C GLY A 214 -8.64 -0.06 2.47
N MET A 215 -8.40 -0.25 1.17
CA MET A 215 -7.73 0.73 0.32
C MET A 215 -8.51 2.04 0.23
N SER A 216 -9.81 1.97 0.00
CA SER A 216 -10.69 3.14 -0.08
C SER A 216 -10.70 3.94 1.23
N LEU A 217 -10.76 3.25 2.38
CA LEU A 217 -10.73 3.86 3.70
C LEU A 217 -9.40 4.54 4.02
N SER A 218 -8.30 4.08 3.42
CA SER A 218 -6.94 4.61 3.61
C SER A 218 -6.41 5.43 2.44
N LYS A 219 -7.24 5.76 1.44
CA LYS A 219 -6.89 6.54 0.24
C LYS A 219 -5.77 5.91 -0.62
N LEU A 220 -5.57 4.59 -0.56
CA LEU A 220 -4.78 3.85 -1.54
C LEU A 220 -5.55 3.77 -2.86
N ASN A 221 -4.84 3.89 -4.00
CA ASN A 221 -5.48 4.02 -5.32
C ASN A 221 -5.06 2.98 -6.36
N VAL A 222 -4.13 2.08 -6.03
CA VAL A 222 -3.63 1.05 -6.94
C VAL A 222 -3.65 -0.31 -6.28
N LEU A 223 -4.45 -1.23 -6.82
CA LEU A 223 -4.34 -2.66 -6.57
C LEU A 223 -3.51 -3.28 -7.69
N HIS A 224 -2.29 -3.67 -7.41
CA HIS A 224 -1.48 -4.51 -8.28
C HIS A 224 -1.93 -5.96 -8.07
N TRP A 225 -2.48 -6.57 -9.10
CA TRP A 225 -3.00 -7.93 -9.02
C TRP A 225 -2.08 -8.88 -9.81
N HIS A 226 -1.23 -9.61 -9.09
CA HIS A 226 -0.43 -10.71 -9.61
C HIS A 226 -1.38 -11.90 -9.83
N LEU A 227 -1.82 -12.05 -11.08
CA LEU A 227 -2.97 -12.89 -11.43
C LEU A 227 -2.64 -14.38 -11.40
N ILE A 228 -1.44 -14.72 -11.86
CA ILE A 228 -0.97 -16.11 -12.13
C ILE A 228 0.48 -16.27 -11.68
N ASP A 229 0.88 -17.51 -11.48
CA ASP A 229 2.28 -17.89 -11.30
C ASP A 229 2.51 -19.36 -11.71
N ASN A 230 3.71 -19.90 -11.48
CA ASN A 230 4.04 -21.29 -11.76
C ASN A 230 3.10 -22.31 -11.10
N GLN A 231 2.46 -21.95 -9.97
CA GLN A 231 1.64 -22.87 -9.18
C GLN A 231 0.21 -22.98 -9.72
N ALA A 232 -0.39 -21.90 -10.22
CA ALA A 232 -1.76 -21.95 -10.72
C ALA A 232 -2.08 -20.87 -11.75
N TRP A 233 -3.03 -21.20 -12.63
CA TRP A 233 -3.65 -20.31 -13.61
C TRP A 233 -5.16 -20.12 -13.33
N PRO A 234 -5.55 -19.23 -12.41
CA PRO A 234 -6.94 -19.10 -11.97
C PRO A 234 -7.80 -18.15 -12.80
N ILE A 235 -7.38 -17.71 -14.00
CA ILE A 235 -8.12 -16.71 -14.80
C ILE A 235 -8.62 -17.28 -16.13
N GLU A 236 -9.88 -17.00 -16.46
CA GLU A 236 -10.48 -17.39 -17.73
C GLU A 236 -9.89 -16.64 -18.91
N ILE A 237 -9.33 -17.39 -19.88
CA ILE A 237 -8.88 -16.92 -21.20
C ILE A 237 -9.73 -17.60 -22.26
N LYS A 238 -10.59 -16.84 -22.95
CA LYS A 238 -11.49 -17.42 -23.96
C LYS A 238 -10.75 -17.92 -25.19
N ALA A 239 -9.61 -17.32 -25.52
CA ALA A 239 -8.75 -17.78 -26.61
C ALA A 239 -8.08 -19.13 -26.30
N TYR A 240 -7.95 -19.48 -25.02
CA TYR A 240 -7.31 -20.70 -24.53
C TYR A 240 -7.98 -21.14 -23.22
N PRO A 241 -9.23 -21.67 -23.30
CA PRO A 241 -9.99 -22.04 -22.10
C PRO A 241 -9.33 -23.15 -21.27
N GLU A 242 -8.50 -24.00 -21.92
CA GLU A 242 -7.72 -25.06 -21.28
C GLU A 242 -6.73 -24.57 -20.23
N MET A 243 -6.30 -23.31 -20.26
CA MET A 243 -5.36 -22.77 -19.26
C MET A 243 -5.89 -22.90 -17.83
N THR A 244 -7.21 -22.86 -17.63
CA THR A 244 -7.81 -23.00 -16.30
C THR A 244 -7.84 -24.43 -15.77
N GLU A 245 -7.39 -25.42 -16.56
CA GLU A 245 -7.17 -26.79 -16.06
C GLU A 245 -6.08 -26.82 -14.97
N ASP A 246 -5.20 -25.79 -14.96
CA ASP A 246 -4.19 -25.57 -13.94
C ASP A 246 -4.64 -24.66 -12.78
N ALA A 247 -5.93 -24.38 -12.65
CA ALA A 247 -6.47 -23.83 -11.40
C ALA A 247 -6.55 -24.93 -10.33
N TYR A 248 -6.50 -24.55 -9.05
CA TYR A 248 -6.56 -25.53 -7.95
C TYR A 248 -7.88 -26.31 -7.90
N SER A 249 -8.96 -25.70 -8.36
CA SER A 249 -10.26 -26.36 -8.56
C SER A 249 -11.13 -25.54 -9.52
N PRO A 250 -12.19 -26.13 -10.10
CA PRO A 250 -13.13 -25.39 -10.94
C PRO A 250 -13.85 -24.23 -10.23
N ASN A 251 -13.89 -24.22 -8.89
CA ASN A 251 -14.48 -23.15 -8.08
C ASN A 251 -13.48 -22.01 -7.79
N GLU A 252 -12.21 -22.22 -8.07
CA GLU A 252 -11.13 -21.26 -7.83
C GLU A 252 -10.64 -20.65 -9.14
N VAL A 253 -11.60 -20.23 -9.96
CA VAL A 253 -11.38 -19.57 -11.26
C VAL A 253 -12.10 -18.22 -11.28
N TYR A 254 -11.40 -17.18 -11.68
CA TYR A 254 -12.01 -15.88 -11.98
C TYR A 254 -12.49 -15.88 -13.43
N SER A 255 -13.80 -15.99 -13.63
CA SER A 255 -14.39 -15.73 -14.95
C SER A 255 -14.14 -14.26 -15.35
N GLN A 256 -14.21 -13.98 -16.65
CA GLN A 256 -14.10 -12.59 -17.11
C GLN A 256 -15.15 -11.67 -16.48
N ASP A 257 -16.33 -12.18 -16.19
CA ASP A 257 -17.39 -11.41 -15.54
C ASP A 257 -17.04 -11.16 -14.06
N THR A 258 -16.47 -12.14 -13.36
CA THR A 258 -15.95 -11.95 -12.00
C THR A 258 -14.86 -10.89 -11.97
N MET A 259 -13.90 -10.91 -12.91
CA MET A 259 -12.86 -9.87 -13.00
C MET A 259 -13.48 -8.48 -13.26
N LYS A 260 -14.44 -8.35 -14.16
CA LYS A 260 -15.15 -7.08 -14.44
C LYS A 260 -15.93 -6.57 -13.23
N GLU A 261 -16.54 -7.46 -12.44
CA GLU A 261 -17.22 -7.07 -11.19
C GLU A 261 -16.22 -6.49 -10.17
N ILE A 262 -15.05 -7.14 -9.98
CA ILE A 262 -13.99 -6.65 -9.10
C ILE A 262 -13.47 -5.29 -9.58
N ILE A 263 -13.21 -5.14 -10.89
CA ILE A 263 -12.76 -3.89 -11.51
C ILE A 263 -13.78 -2.77 -11.29
N SER A 264 -15.05 -3.04 -11.51
CA SER A 264 -16.12 -2.05 -11.34
C SER A 264 -16.28 -1.64 -9.88
N TYR A 265 -16.16 -2.61 -8.95
CA TYR A 265 -16.21 -2.37 -7.51
C TYR A 265 -15.05 -1.46 -7.04
N ALA A 266 -13.86 -1.73 -7.55
CA ALA A 266 -12.66 -0.93 -7.26
C ALA A 266 -12.77 0.49 -7.83
N ALA A 267 -13.18 0.61 -9.10
CA ALA A 267 -13.35 1.90 -9.78
C ALA A 267 -14.37 2.82 -9.07
N ALA A 268 -15.48 2.26 -8.56
CA ALA A 268 -16.46 2.99 -7.77
C ALA A 268 -15.92 3.51 -6.42
N ARG A 269 -14.70 3.11 -6.03
CA ARG A 269 -13.98 3.52 -4.83
C ARG A 269 -12.70 4.31 -5.13
N GLY A 270 -12.47 4.65 -6.40
CA GLY A 270 -11.27 5.37 -6.82
C GLY A 270 -10.01 4.50 -6.87
N VAL A 271 -10.15 3.17 -6.88
CA VAL A 271 -9.05 2.22 -6.94
C VAL A 271 -8.89 1.70 -8.36
N ARG A 272 -7.69 1.85 -8.92
CA ARG A 272 -7.26 1.30 -10.21
C ARG A 272 -6.77 -0.12 -9.98
N ILE A 273 -7.05 -1.05 -10.89
CA ILE A 273 -6.46 -2.39 -10.85
C ILE A 273 -5.47 -2.51 -12.00
N ILE A 274 -4.21 -2.74 -11.66
CA ILE A 274 -3.14 -3.04 -12.60
C ILE A 274 -2.93 -4.55 -12.59
N PRO A 275 -3.30 -5.25 -13.68
CA PRO A 275 -3.08 -6.69 -13.78
C PRO A 275 -1.61 -6.99 -14.06
N GLU A 276 -1.12 -8.12 -13.52
CA GLU A 276 0.15 -8.71 -13.88
C GLU A 276 -0.04 -10.11 -14.45
N ILE A 277 0.59 -10.34 -15.60
CA ILE A 277 0.90 -11.67 -16.13
C ILE A 277 2.41 -11.74 -16.20
N ASP A 278 3.00 -12.52 -15.32
CA ASP A 278 4.46 -12.61 -15.25
C ASP A 278 5.00 -13.41 -16.42
N MET A 279 5.99 -12.81 -17.10
CA MET A 279 6.64 -13.33 -18.29
C MET A 279 8.03 -12.72 -18.46
N PRO A 280 9.04 -13.47 -18.90
CA PRO A 280 9.01 -14.87 -19.31
C PRO A 280 9.34 -15.86 -18.18
N GLY A 281 9.71 -15.39 -16.98
CA GLY A 281 9.82 -16.18 -15.76
C GLY A 281 8.46 -16.50 -15.16
N HIS A 282 8.43 -17.23 -14.06
CA HIS A 282 7.19 -17.55 -13.33
C HIS A 282 6.05 -18.09 -14.22
N ALA A 283 6.43 -18.87 -15.25
CA ALA A 283 5.53 -19.27 -16.33
C ALA A 283 5.64 -20.78 -16.60
N SER A 284 4.71 -21.56 -16.00
CA SER A 284 4.46 -22.95 -16.36
C SER A 284 2.97 -23.24 -16.38
N SER A 285 2.25 -23.09 -15.25
CA SER A 285 0.81 -23.29 -15.17
C SER A 285 0.04 -22.52 -16.24
N GLY A 286 -0.93 -23.17 -16.84
CA GLY A 286 -1.75 -22.66 -17.93
C GLY A 286 -1.05 -22.65 -19.29
N TRP A 287 0.20 -22.27 -19.35
CA TRP A 287 0.95 -22.25 -20.61
C TRP A 287 1.19 -23.66 -21.16
N GLU A 288 1.48 -24.64 -20.28
CA GLU A 288 1.69 -26.03 -20.65
C GLU A 288 0.44 -26.66 -21.28
N GLN A 289 -0.76 -26.23 -20.89
CA GLN A 289 -2.01 -26.72 -21.44
C GLN A 289 -2.20 -26.31 -22.90
N ILE A 290 -1.57 -25.22 -23.32
CA ILE A 290 -1.62 -24.77 -24.72
C ILE A 290 -0.59 -25.53 -25.56
N ASP A 291 0.65 -25.57 -25.13
CA ASP A 291 1.76 -26.22 -25.83
C ASP A 291 3.03 -26.27 -24.96
N GLU A 292 3.39 -27.44 -24.50
CA GLU A 292 4.62 -27.66 -23.71
C GLU A 292 5.89 -27.16 -24.42
N SER A 293 5.90 -27.07 -25.76
CA SER A 293 7.08 -26.62 -26.52
C SER A 293 7.44 -25.16 -26.33
N ILE A 294 6.54 -24.33 -25.75
CA ILE A 294 6.80 -22.94 -25.43
C ILE A 294 7.42 -22.75 -24.04
N LEU A 295 7.64 -23.83 -23.30
CA LEU A 295 8.18 -23.82 -21.96
C LEU A 295 9.60 -24.44 -21.91
N THR A 296 10.35 -24.02 -20.89
CA THR A 296 11.60 -24.67 -20.51
C THR A 296 11.57 -25.02 -19.03
N CYS A 297 12.28 -26.07 -18.64
CA CYS A 297 12.55 -26.52 -17.28
C CYS A 297 11.33 -26.84 -16.37
N GLN A 298 10.08 -26.75 -16.82
CA GLN A 298 8.88 -26.98 -16.01
C GLN A 298 8.86 -28.34 -15.30
N ASN A 299 9.56 -29.34 -15.86
CA ASN A 299 9.69 -30.69 -15.31
C ASN A 299 11.03 -30.93 -14.59
N SER A 300 11.81 -29.89 -14.30
CA SER A 300 13.11 -30.02 -13.63
C SER A 300 12.96 -29.93 -12.11
N TRP A 301 12.90 -31.09 -11.46
CA TRP A 301 12.68 -31.21 -10.02
C TRP A 301 13.96 -31.62 -9.29
N TRP A 302 14.15 -31.07 -8.09
CA TRP A 302 15.27 -31.37 -7.21
C TRP A 302 14.83 -31.76 -5.81
N SER A 303 15.71 -32.53 -5.15
CA SER A 303 15.69 -32.74 -3.71
C SER A 303 17.14 -32.72 -3.20
N ASN A 304 17.31 -32.43 -1.92
CA ASN A 304 18.60 -32.41 -1.21
C ASN A 304 19.57 -31.29 -1.62
N ASP A 305 19.09 -30.24 -2.32
CA ASP A 305 19.88 -29.05 -2.66
C ASP A 305 18.98 -27.80 -2.76
N ASP A 306 19.61 -26.62 -2.83
CA ASP A 306 18.93 -25.34 -2.93
C ASP A 306 18.33 -25.12 -4.32
N TRP A 307 17.06 -24.79 -4.41
CA TRP A 307 16.37 -24.48 -5.65
C TRP A 307 17.04 -23.36 -6.47
N PRO A 308 17.50 -22.23 -5.85
CA PRO A 308 18.16 -21.15 -6.57
C PRO A 308 19.44 -21.53 -7.31
N LYS A 309 20.09 -22.63 -6.95
CA LYS A 309 21.24 -23.15 -7.67
C LYS A 309 20.89 -23.84 -9.00
N HIS A 310 19.61 -24.08 -9.23
CA HIS A 310 19.13 -24.85 -10.37
C HIS A 310 18.26 -24.01 -11.30
N THR A 311 16.95 -24.11 -11.24
CA THR A 311 16.03 -23.54 -12.24
C THR A 311 14.91 -22.69 -11.67
N ALA A 312 14.85 -22.48 -10.36
CA ALA A 312 13.82 -21.68 -9.72
C ALA A 312 14.30 -21.16 -8.36
N VAL A 313 13.74 -20.06 -7.88
CA VAL A 313 13.93 -19.61 -6.48
C VAL A 313 13.18 -20.49 -5.50
N GLN A 314 12.10 -21.12 -5.97
CA GLN A 314 11.19 -21.97 -5.19
C GLN A 314 10.48 -22.97 -6.10
N PRO A 315 9.93 -24.08 -5.57
CA PRO A 315 9.10 -25.00 -6.34
C PRO A 315 7.78 -24.29 -6.77
N ASN A 316 7.29 -24.54 -7.95
CA ASN A 316 7.80 -25.34 -9.05
C ASN A 316 8.59 -24.46 -10.05
N PRO A 317 9.50 -25.05 -10.82
CA PRO A 317 10.20 -24.33 -11.88
C PRO A 317 9.30 -24.10 -13.10
N GLY A 318 9.73 -23.22 -13.99
CA GLY A 318 9.13 -22.99 -15.28
C GLY A 318 9.37 -21.58 -15.80
N GLN A 319 9.73 -21.48 -17.06
CA GLN A 319 9.78 -20.21 -17.80
C GLN A 319 9.48 -20.44 -19.28
N LEU A 320 9.04 -19.40 -19.95
CA LEU A 320 8.79 -19.44 -21.38
C LEU A 320 10.10 -19.63 -22.17
N ASP A 321 10.07 -20.44 -23.22
CA ASP A 321 11.17 -20.51 -24.19
C ASP A 321 11.18 -19.24 -25.04
N ILE A 322 12.05 -18.34 -24.69
CA ILE A 322 12.23 -17.02 -25.33
C ILE A 322 12.60 -17.15 -26.82
N LEU A 323 13.22 -18.26 -27.22
CA LEU A 323 13.68 -18.47 -28.60
C LEU A 323 12.63 -19.14 -29.48
N ASN A 324 11.56 -19.68 -28.89
CA ASN A 324 10.47 -20.27 -29.65
C ASN A 324 9.53 -19.16 -30.18
N ASN A 325 9.37 -19.08 -31.50
CA ASN A 325 8.49 -18.07 -32.11
C ASN A 325 7.01 -18.22 -31.68
N LYS A 326 6.56 -19.44 -31.37
CA LYS A 326 5.20 -19.70 -30.90
C LYS A 326 4.91 -19.05 -29.54
N THR A 327 5.92 -18.88 -28.70
CA THR A 327 5.83 -18.14 -27.43
C THR A 327 5.23 -16.75 -27.65
N TYR A 328 5.72 -16.01 -28.66
CA TYR A 328 5.24 -14.66 -28.95
C TYR A 328 3.82 -14.63 -29.53
N GLU A 329 3.42 -15.65 -30.25
CA GLU A 329 2.07 -15.77 -30.77
C GLU A 329 1.05 -16.01 -29.65
N VAL A 330 1.38 -16.94 -28.76
CA VAL A 330 0.50 -17.33 -27.64
C VAL A 330 0.42 -16.20 -26.61
N THR A 331 1.57 -15.69 -26.16
CA THR A 331 1.59 -14.62 -25.14
C THR A 331 0.92 -13.33 -25.62
N ALA A 332 1.01 -12.99 -26.91
CA ALA A 332 0.30 -11.84 -27.46
C ALA A 332 -1.23 -11.98 -27.43
N LYS A 333 -1.75 -13.18 -27.66
CA LYS A 333 -3.21 -13.43 -27.58
C LYS A 333 -3.70 -13.34 -26.13
N VAL A 334 -2.98 -13.96 -25.19
CA VAL A 334 -3.30 -13.89 -23.75
C VAL A 334 -3.24 -12.43 -23.27
N TYR A 335 -2.12 -11.73 -23.57
CA TYR A 335 -1.98 -10.31 -23.23
C TYR A 335 -3.13 -9.46 -23.77
N LYS A 336 -3.47 -9.62 -25.06
CA LYS A 336 -4.53 -8.86 -25.72
C LYS A 336 -5.86 -9.01 -24.98
N GLU A 337 -6.20 -10.24 -24.60
CA GLU A 337 -7.48 -10.52 -23.96
C GLU A 337 -7.55 -9.87 -22.57
N ILE A 338 -6.53 -10.09 -21.73
CA ILE A 338 -6.49 -9.50 -20.39
C ILE A 338 -6.38 -7.98 -20.45
N ALA A 339 -5.52 -7.43 -21.29
CA ALA A 339 -5.37 -5.99 -21.48
C ALA A 339 -6.65 -5.28 -21.94
N THR A 340 -7.56 -6.02 -22.57
CA THR A 340 -8.89 -5.52 -22.98
C THR A 340 -9.90 -5.55 -21.82
N ILE A 341 -9.79 -6.51 -20.91
CA ILE A 341 -10.67 -6.62 -19.74
C ILE A 341 -10.36 -5.52 -18.72
N PHE A 342 -9.07 -5.25 -18.48
CA PHE A 342 -8.62 -4.25 -17.52
C PHE A 342 -8.50 -2.86 -18.17
N PRO A 343 -9.30 -1.86 -17.73
CA PRO A 343 -9.36 -0.55 -18.39
C PRO A 343 -8.18 0.36 -18.07
N ASP A 344 -7.34 0.00 -17.08
CA ASP A 344 -6.15 0.79 -16.74
C ASP A 344 -5.21 0.90 -17.93
N ASN A 345 -4.57 2.06 -18.09
CA ASN A 345 -3.59 2.29 -19.14
C ASN A 345 -2.19 1.71 -18.80
N TRP A 346 -2.02 1.16 -17.61
CA TRP A 346 -0.83 0.43 -17.19
C TRP A 346 -1.08 -1.07 -17.13
N PHE A 347 -0.03 -1.85 -17.41
CA PHE A 347 -0.05 -3.31 -17.37
C PHE A 347 1.31 -3.83 -16.91
N HIS A 348 1.35 -4.70 -15.93
CA HIS A 348 2.57 -5.32 -15.45
C HIS A 348 2.83 -6.63 -16.19
N ILE A 349 4.03 -6.77 -16.77
CA ILE A 349 4.43 -7.95 -17.54
C ILE A 349 5.50 -8.79 -16.84
N GLY A 350 5.69 -8.60 -15.53
CA GLY A 350 6.63 -9.32 -14.70
C GLY A 350 8.08 -9.08 -15.08
N GLY A 351 8.81 -10.16 -15.30
CA GLY A 351 10.18 -10.14 -15.82
C GLY A 351 11.26 -10.35 -14.78
N ASP A 352 10.91 -10.79 -13.59
CA ASP A 352 11.83 -11.14 -12.52
C ASP A 352 12.30 -12.60 -12.59
N GLU A 353 13.38 -12.85 -11.88
CA GLU A 353 13.89 -14.17 -11.50
C GLU A 353 14.09 -15.17 -12.66
N LEU A 354 14.59 -14.69 -13.79
CA LEU A 354 14.96 -15.57 -14.91
C LEU A 354 16.17 -16.43 -14.57
N PHE A 355 16.09 -17.70 -14.88
CA PHE A 355 17.17 -18.68 -14.67
C PHE A 355 17.83 -19.09 -15.98
N ALA A 356 19.13 -18.84 -16.09
CA ALA A 356 19.91 -19.28 -17.24
C ALA A 356 19.88 -20.80 -17.42
N ASN A 357 19.89 -21.55 -16.32
CA ASN A 357 19.88 -23.03 -16.32
C ASN A 357 18.60 -23.61 -16.93
N CYS A 358 17.47 -22.91 -16.88
CA CYS A 358 16.24 -23.34 -17.55
C CYS A 358 16.43 -23.56 -19.04
N ASN A 359 17.27 -22.73 -19.68
CA ASN A 359 17.48 -22.81 -21.11
C ASN A 359 18.32 -24.05 -21.53
N ASN A 360 18.93 -24.78 -20.57
CA ASN A 360 19.58 -26.04 -20.86
C ASN A 360 18.59 -27.18 -21.21
N PHE A 361 17.30 -26.97 -20.95
CA PHE A 361 16.24 -27.90 -21.31
C PHE A 361 15.63 -27.62 -22.69
N SER A 362 16.06 -26.52 -23.36
CA SER A 362 15.69 -26.17 -24.73
C SER A 362 16.86 -26.38 -25.69
N THR A 363 16.60 -27.05 -26.82
CA THR A 363 17.60 -27.18 -27.90
C THR A 363 17.98 -25.83 -28.50
N LEU A 364 17.04 -24.87 -28.54
CA LEU A 364 17.25 -23.51 -28.99
C LEU A 364 18.13 -22.74 -27.99
N GLY A 365 17.86 -22.90 -26.67
CA GLY A 365 18.65 -22.33 -25.59
C GLY A 365 20.10 -22.82 -25.60
N LEU A 366 20.30 -24.13 -25.72
CA LEU A 366 21.65 -24.71 -25.84
C LEU A 366 22.42 -24.16 -27.07
N ALA A 367 21.73 -24.05 -28.22
CA ALA A 367 22.36 -23.49 -29.43
C ALA A 367 22.71 -22.01 -29.23
N TRP A 368 21.87 -21.25 -28.53
CA TRP A 368 22.12 -19.84 -28.20
C TRP A 368 23.40 -19.67 -27.39
N PHE A 369 23.52 -20.39 -26.25
CA PHE A 369 24.71 -20.29 -25.41
C PHE A 369 25.97 -20.86 -26.07
N ASN A 370 25.85 -21.93 -26.85
CA ASN A 370 26.98 -22.48 -27.63
C ASN A 370 27.48 -21.51 -28.72
N SER A 371 26.64 -20.54 -29.13
CA SER A 371 27.06 -19.47 -30.03
C SER A 371 27.84 -18.32 -29.35
N GLY A 372 28.06 -18.43 -28.02
CA GLY A 372 28.79 -17.44 -27.22
C GLY A 372 27.94 -16.28 -26.72
N LYS A 373 26.61 -16.34 -26.85
CA LYS A 373 25.68 -15.32 -26.33
C LYS A 373 25.38 -15.57 -24.84
N SER A 374 25.09 -14.50 -24.13
CA SER A 374 24.78 -14.50 -22.71
C SER A 374 23.28 -14.64 -22.42
N MET A 375 22.93 -14.83 -21.12
CA MET A 375 21.55 -14.72 -20.64
C MET A 375 21.00 -13.29 -20.80
N GLY A 376 21.84 -12.28 -20.55
CA GLY A 376 21.44 -10.89 -20.78
C GLY A 376 21.12 -10.56 -22.25
N ASP A 377 21.80 -11.21 -23.20
CA ASP A 377 21.46 -11.10 -24.64
C ASP A 377 20.12 -11.78 -24.93
N LEU A 378 19.82 -12.87 -24.25
CA LEU A 378 18.54 -13.58 -24.38
C LEU A 378 17.39 -12.74 -23.80
N TYR A 379 17.60 -12.12 -22.64
CA TYR A 379 16.61 -11.22 -22.06
C TYR A 379 16.40 -9.98 -22.93
N GLN A 380 17.48 -9.42 -23.51
CA GLN A 380 17.32 -8.33 -24.48
C GLN A 380 16.50 -8.76 -25.70
N TYR A 381 16.70 -9.97 -26.19
CA TYR A 381 15.90 -10.52 -27.29
C TYR A 381 14.40 -10.62 -26.92
N TRP A 382 14.08 -10.99 -25.67
CA TRP A 382 12.71 -10.94 -25.16
C TRP A 382 12.15 -9.52 -25.18
N VAL A 383 12.88 -8.56 -24.62
CA VAL A 383 12.49 -7.15 -24.58
C VAL A 383 12.20 -6.62 -25.99
N ASP A 384 13.11 -6.90 -26.94
CA ASP A 384 13.02 -6.40 -28.30
C ASP A 384 11.86 -7.02 -29.10
N LYS A 385 11.43 -8.23 -28.74
CA LYS A 385 10.34 -8.92 -29.43
C LYS A 385 8.99 -8.80 -28.74
N ALA A 386 8.93 -9.05 -27.43
CA ALA A 386 7.67 -9.12 -26.69
C ALA A 386 7.02 -7.74 -26.54
N ILE A 387 7.79 -6.71 -26.19
CA ILE A 387 7.24 -5.37 -25.94
C ILE A 387 6.57 -4.78 -27.18
N PRO A 388 7.21 -4.72 -28.36
CA PRO A 388 6.54 -4.25 -29.57
C PRO A 388 5.34 -5.11 -29.96
N ASN A 389 5.45 -6.44 -29.77
CA ASN A 389 4.36 -7.36 -30.08
C ASN A 389 3.12 -7.08 -29.21
N PHE A 390 3.28 -6.92 -27.91
CA PHE A 390 2.19 -6.57 -26.99
C PHE A 390 1.60 -5.21 -27.30
N ARG A 391 2.41 -4.18 -27.55
CA ARG A 391 1.94 -2.84 -27.93
C ARG A 391 1.11 -2.84 -29.21
N ASN A 392 1.44 -3.69 -30.17
CA ASN A 392 0.66 -3.86 -31.39
C ASN A 392 -0.72 -4.50 -31.14
N GLN A 393 -0.91 -5.22 -30.04
CA GLN A 393 -2.22 -5.76 -29.65
C GLN A 393 -3.07 -4.71 -28.92
N VAL A 394 -2.54 -4.20 -27.79
CA VAL A 394 -3.16 -3.14 -26.98
C VAL A 394 -2.06 -2.24 -26.46
N ASN A 395 -2.09 -0.96 -26.84
CA ASN A 395 -1.07 -0.01 -26.44
C ASN A 395 -1.28 0.43 -24.97
N LYS A 396 -0.47 -0.11 -24.06
CA LYS A 396 -0.41 0.24 -22.65
C LYS A 396 0.99 0.67 -22.24
N THR A 397 1.09 1.39 -21.12
CA THR A 397 2.38 1.59 -20.45
C THR A 397 2.72 0.32 -19.69
N PHE A 398 3.86 -0.28 -19.97
CA PHE A 398 4.30 -1.48 -19.26
C PHE A 398 5.01 -1.15 -17.96
N ILE A 399 4.79 -2.01 -16.98
CA ILE A 399 5.58 -2.11 -15.76
C ILE A 399 6.35 -3.43 -15.85
N MET A 400 7.59 -3.43 -15.40
CA MET A 400 8.41 -4.63 -15.23
C MET A 400 9.11 -4.57 -13.87
N TRP A 401 9.42 -5.73 -13.32
CA TRP A 401 10.33 -5.79 -12.19
C TRP A 401 11.73 -5.29 -12.59
N GLU A 402 12.48 -4.79 -11.62
CA GLU A 402 13.79 -4.16 -11.84
C GLU A 402 14.85 -5.11 -12.45
N ASP A 403 14.60 -6.43 -12.37
CA ASP A 403 15.48 -7.49 -12.82
C ASP A 403 15.95 -7.29 -14.26
N VAL A 404 15.08 -6.79 -15.12
CA VAL A 404 15.41 -6.48 -16.51
C VAL A 404 16.61 -5.52 -16.63
N LYS A 405 16.93 -4.76 -15.58
CA LYS A 405 18.04 -3.79 -15.56
C LYS A 405 19.10 -4.08 -14.51
N LEU A 406 18.77 -4.73 -13.42
CA LEU A 406 19.62 -4.78 -12.24
C LEU A 406 19.95 -6.20 -11.75
N SER A 407 19.34 -7.25 -12.30
CA SER A 407 19.72 -8.62 -11.96
C SER A 407 21.15 -8.91 -12.47
N ALA A 408 22.06 -9.28 -11.56
CA ALA A 408 23.50 -9.30 -11.83
C ALA A 408 23.91 -10.15 -13.04
N ASP A 409 23.26 -11.31 -13.22
CA ASP A 409 23.67 -12.29 -14.23
C ASP A 409 22.72 -12.36 -15.44
N VAL A 410 21.55 -11.71 -15.38
CA VAL A 410 20.50 -11.86 -16.39
C VAL A 410 19.99 -10.54 -16.96
N ALA A 411 20.37 -9.39 -16.40
CA ALA A 411 19.92 -8.09 -16.87
C ALA A 411 20.14 -7.93 -18.39
N ALA A 412 19.14 -7.36 -19.08
CA ALA A 412 19.18 -7.12 -20.51
C ALA A 412 20.42 -6.28 -20.92
N THR A 413 21.18 -6.76 -21.90
CA THR A 413 22.46 -6.15 -22.31
C THR A 413 22.30 -4.87 -23.10
N GLY A 414 21.13 -4.61 -23.67
CA GLY A 414 20.85 -3.48 -24.55
C GLY A 414 19.94 -2.43 -23.92
N VAL A 415 19.09 -1.85 -24.74
CA VAL A 415 18.21 -0.76 -24.35
C VAL A 415 16.85 -1.29 -23.90
N VAL A 416 16.48 -1.02 -22.66
CA VAL A 416 15.10 -1.15 -22.18
C VAL A 416 14.41 0.21 -22.43
N PRO A 417 13.24 0.25 -23.09
CA PRO A 417 12.55 1.51 -23.41
C PRO A 417 12.27 2.37 -22.17
N LYS A 418 12.54 3.67 -22.22
CA LYS A 418 12.42 4.59 -21.07
C LYS A 418 10.97 4.91 -20.64
N ASP A 419 10.02 4.58 -21.46
CA ASP A 419 8.60 4.69 -21.13
C ASP A 419 8.07 3.51 -20.31
N ILE A 420 8.85 2.44 -20.15
CA ILE A 420 8.60 1.37 -19.19
C ILE A 420 8.82 1.91 -17.77
N VAL A 421 7.92 1.56 -16.87
CA VAL A 421 8.05 1.83 -15.44
C VAL A 421 8.70 0.62 -14.78
N LEU A 422 9.73 0.84 -13.94
CA LEU A 422 10.40 -0.26 -13.25
C LEU A 422 9.94 -0.32 -11.78
N GLN A 423 9.54 -1.51 -11.34
CA GLN A 423 9.17 -1.75 -9.95
C GLN A 423 10.39 -2.30 -9.20
N ALA A 424 10.92 -1.47 -8.30
CA ALA A 424 12.13 -1.77 -7.54
C ALA A 424 11.79 -2.54 -6.27
N TRP A 425 12.35 -3.74 -6.10
CA TRP A 425 12.04 -4.61 -4.97
C TRP A 425 13.26 -5.04 -4.15
N ASN A 426 14.46 -5.05 -4.75
CA ASN A 426 15.72 -5.40 -4.08
C ASN A 426 16.54 -4.18 -3.67
N ASN A 427 17.49 -4.39 -2.77
CA ASN A 427 18.56 -3.44 -2.37
C ASN A 427 18.10 -1.97 -2.13
N GLY A 428 16.84 -1.77 -1.78
CA GLY A 428 16.28 -0.52 -1.29
C GLY A 428 16.71 0.72 -2.07
N LEU A 429 17.34 1.67 -1.36
CA LEU A 429 17.72 2.98 -1.91
C LEU A 429 18.73 2.92 -3.06
N ASP A 430 19.63 1.95 -3.06
CA ASP A 430 20.68 1.83 -4.09
C ASP A 430 20.05 1.53 -5.44
N HIS A 431 19.10 0.61 -5.51
CA HIS A 431 18.41 0.28 -6.76
C HIS A 431 17.49 1.43 -7.21
N ILE A 432 16.76 2.06 -6.32
CA ILE A 432 15.92 3.24 -6.63
C ILE A 432 16.80 4.36 -7.22
N SER A 433 17.93 4.65 -6.57
CA SER A 433 18.88 5.67 -7.03
C SER A 433 19.47 5.32 -8.40
N ASN A 434 19.87 4.06 -8.59
CA ASN A 434 20.43 3.56 -9.85
C ASN A 434 19.43 3.72 -11.01
N LEU A 435 18.20 3.20 -10.86
CA LEU A 435 17.17 3.25 -11.91
C LEU A 435 16.77 4.68 -12.25
N THR A 436 16.55 5.53 -11.23
CA THR A 436 16.18 6.94 -11.44
C THR A 436 17.33 7.75 -12.04
N SER A 437 18.59 7.45 -11.72
CA SER A 437 19.75 8.07 -12.36
C SER A 437 19.86 7.76 -13.85
N GLN A 438 19.38 6.59 -14.25
CA GLN A 438 19.26 6.18 -15.66
C GLN A 438 18.02 6.79 -16.34
N GLY A 439 17.16 7.52 -15.63
CA GLY A 439 15.97 8.19 -16.17
C GLY A 439 14.72 7.32 -16.27
N TYR A 440 14.66 6.19 -15.57
CA TYR A 440 13.44 5.37 -15.48
C TYR A 440 12.48 5.92 -14.42
N ARG A 441 11.18 5.86 -14.73
CA ARG A 441 10.14 6.00 -13.70
C ARG A 441 10.15 4.75 -12.81
N VAL A 442 10.04 4.94 -11.50
CA VAL A 442 10.17 3.85 -10.52
C VAL A 442 8.96 3.79 -9.60
N ILE A 443 8.41 2.59 -9.43
CA ILE A 443 7.52 2.24 -8.31
C ILE A 443 8.38 1.54 -7.25
N VAL A 444 8.20 1.91 -5.99
CA VAL A 444 8.98 1.34 -4.90
C VAL A 444 8.24 0.20 -4.23
N SER A 445 8.89 -0.95 -4.13
CA SER A 445 8.38 -2.15 -3.44
C SER A 445 9.48 -2.85 -2.63
N SER A 446 10.40 -2.09 -2.05
CA SER A 446 11.60 -2.63 -1.38
C SER A 446 11.26 -3.71 -0.36
N ALA A 447 11.74 -4.93 -0.58
CA ALA A 447 11.41 -6.11 0.22
C ALA A 447 11.74 -5.95 1.70
N ASP A 448 12.84 -5.25 2.01
CA ASP A 448 13.29 -4.99 3.38
C ASP A 448 12.32 -4.14 4.21
N PHE A 449 11.40 -3.44 3.55
CA PHE A 449 10.49 -2.51 4.19
C PHE A 449 9.02 -2.80 3.93
N MET A 450 8.65 -3.32 2.74
CA MET A 450 7.28 -3.29 2.25
C MET A 450 6.67 -4.67 1.95
N TYR A 451 7.45 -5.78 1.93
CA TYR A 451 6.89 -7.11 1.69
C TYR A 451 6.13 -7.59 2.92
N LEU A 452 4.81 -7.70 2.77
CA LEU A 452 3.89 -7.98 3.87
C LEU A 452 3.76 -9.47 4.20
N ASP A 453 4.18 -10.35 3.31
CA ASP A 453 4.25 -11.80 3.51
C ASP A 453 5.42 -12.22 4.40
N CYS A 454 6.49 -11.43 4.45
CA CYS A 454 7.70 -11.73 5.22
C CYS A 454 7.45 -12.05 6.70
N GLY A 455 8.23 -12.96 7.25
CA GLY A 455 8.24 -13.31 8.68
C GLY A 455 7.50 -14.59 9.06
N ASN A 456 6.97 -15.34 8.09
CA ASN A 456 6.37 -16.66 8.34
C ASN A 456 7.39 -17.81 8.40
N GLY A 457 8.62 -17.59 7.98
CA GLY A 457 9.57 -18.64 7.67
C GLY A 457 9.39 -19.18 6.25
N GLY A 458 10.34 -20.01 5.80
CA GLY A 458 10.26 -20.66 4.50
C GLY A 458 9.17 -21.74 4.48
N TYR A 459 8.52 -21.91 3.33
CA TYR A 459 7.51 -22.95 3.15
C TYR A 459 8.06 -24.22 2.49
N VAL A 460 9.27 -24.16 1.95
CA VAL A 460 9.93 -25.31 1.34
C VAL A 460 10.21 -26.36 2.41
N SER A 461 9.67 -27.57 2.21
CA SER A 461 9.74 -28.65 3.17
C SER A 461 11.17 -29.11 3.42
N ASN A 462 11.48 -29.47 4.66
CA ASN A 462 12.78 -29.97 5.11
C ASN A 462 13.94 -28.97 4.98
N ASP A 463 13.68 -27.70 4.83
CA ASP A 463 14.71 -26.67 4.88
C ASP A 463 15.31 -26.57 6.29
N PRO A 464 16.59 -26.93 6.50
CA PRO A 464 17.19 -26.98 7.84
C PRO A 464 17.29 -25.59 8.49
N ARG A 465 17.12 -24.51 7.74
CA ARG A 465 17.16 -23.13 8.24
C ARG A 465 16.05 -22.82 9.25
N TYR A 466 14.96 -23.58 9.27
CA TYR A 466 13.89 -23.41 10.26
C TYR A 466 14.39 -23.56 11.71
N ASN A 467 15.48 -24.27 11.94
CA ASN A 467 16.04 -24.57 13.25
C ASN A 467 17.37 -23.85 13.54
N VAL A 468 17.73 -22.85 12.72
CA VAL A 468 18.94 -22.07 12.95
C VAL A 468 18.72 -21.11 14.10
N LEU A 469 19.47 -21.29 15.19
CA LEU A 469 19.43 -20.38 16.33
C LEU A 469 20.07 -19.03 15.97
N ILE A 470 19.42 -17.95 16.37
CA ILE A 470 20.00 -16.61 16.28
C ILE A 470 21.24 -16.57 17.15
N ASN A 471 22.40 -16.29 16.56
CA ASN A 471 23.63 -16.08 17.34
C ASN A 471 23.53 -14.74 18.08
N PRO A 472 23.36 -14.74 19.42
CA PRO A 472 23.25 -13.50 20.18
C PRO A 472 24.57 -12.68 20.22
N ASN A 473 25.68 -13.27 19.76
CA ASN A 473 26.99 -12.65 19.70
C ASN A 473 27.36 -12.16 18.28
N ALA A 474 26.43 -12.23 17.32
CA ALA A 474 26.67 -11.68 16.01
C ALA A 474 26.90 -10.17 16.11
N THR A 475 28.12 -9.72 15.81
CA THR A 475 28.56 -8.32 15.92
C THR A 475 28.13 -7.48 14.72
N ASP A 476 27.53 -8.10 13.70
CA ASP A 476 27.12 -7.49 12.45
C ASP A 476 25.71 -6.83 12.50
N GLY A 477 25.17 -6.65 13.70
CA GLY A 477 23.90 -5.94 13.89
C GLY A 477 22.70 -6.59 13.24
N GLY A 478 22.77 -7.87 12.89
CA GLY A 478 21.68 -8.59 12.24
C GLY A 478 21.55 -8.29 10.74
N ALA A 479 22.63 -7.89 10.09
CA ALA A 479 22.68 -7.60 8.66
C ALA A 479 22.18 -8.75 7.76
N ASN A 480 22.09 -9.95 8.30
CA ASN A 480 21.66 -11.15 7.57
C ASN A 480 20.18 -11.54 7.80
N PHE A 481 19.35 -10.66 8.31
CA PHE A 481 17.93 -10.98 8.50
C PHE A 481 17.15 -11.17 7.19
N ASN A 482 17.60 -10.63 6.09
CA ASN A 482 16.83 -10.58 4.86
C ASN A 482 17.20 -11.69 3.84
N TRP A 483 18.42 -12.11 3.71
CA TRP A 483 18.85 -13.08 2.70
C TRP A 483 19.23 -14.43 3.29
N GLY A 484 18.31 -15.40 3.19
CA GLY A 484 18.53 -16.73 3.79
C GLY A 484 18.78 -16.65 5.29
N GLY A 485 18.33 -15.55 5.89
CA GLY A 485 18.60 -15.19 7.26
C GLY A 485 17.99 -16.15 8.27
N LEU A 486 18.38 -15.93 9.48
CA LEU A 486 17.89 -16.66 10.65
C LEU A 486 16.35 -16.59 10.70
N GLY A 487 15.68 -17.73 10.73
CA GLY A 487 14.22 -17.81 10.70
C GLY A 487 13.65 -18.45 9.43
N GLY A 488 14.52 -18.90 8.50
CA GLY A 488 14.10 -19.73 7.36
C GLY A 488 13.30 -19.01 6.28
N SER A 489 13.37 -17.68 6.22
CA SER A 489 12.74 -16.90 5.15
C SER A 489 13.75 -15.93 4.56
N TRP A 490 13.74 -15.79 3.23
CA TRP A 490 14.65 -14.89 2.52
C TRP A 490 14.43 -13.42 2.90
N CYS A 491 13.20 -13.05 3.24
CA CYS A 491 12.79 -11.68 3.55
C CYS A 491 12.44 -11.44 5.03
N ALA A 492 12.86 -12.36 5.94
CA ALA A 492 12.72 -12.11 7.38
C ALA A 492 13.46 -10.82 7.80
N PRO A 493 13.03 -10.13 8.85
CA PRO A 493 11.90 -10.40 9.73
C PRO A 493 10.56 -9.85 9.21
N TYR A 494 9.51 -10.05 10.00
CA TYR A 494 8.21 -9.40 9.83
C TYR A 494 8.37 -7.88 9.74
N LYS A 495 7.76 -7.25 8.74
CA LYS A 495 7.82 -5.78 8.55
C LYS A 495 6.78 -5.12 9.44
N THR A 496 7.22 -4.43 10.49
CA THR A 496 6.32 -3.67 11.36
C THR A 496 5.79 -2.42 10.65
N TRP A 497 4.68 -1.88 11.12
CA TRP A 497 4.12 -0.65 10.57
C TRP A 497 5.09 0.55 10.70
N GLN A 498 5.89 0.58 11.79
CA GLN A 498 6.93 1.60 11.99
C GLN A 498 8.01 1.51 10.92
N ARG A 499 8.50 0.29 10.64
CA ARG A 499 9.52 0.08 9.62
C ARG A 499 9.03 0.52 8.23
N ILE A 500 7.78 0.23 7.89
CA ILE A 500 7.16 0.69 6.65
C ILE A 500 7.07 2.21 6.61
N TYR A 501 6.56 2.82 7.70
CA TYR A 501 6.32 4.26 7.76
C TYR A 501 7.61 5.08 7.77
N ASP A 502 8.65 4.59 8.46
CA ASP A 502 9.93 5.30 8.59
C ASP A 502 10.82 5.22 7.34
N TYR A 503 10.42 4.45 6.34
CA TYR A 503 11.20 4.29 5.12
C TYR A 503 11.13 5.53 4.23
N ASP A 504 12.17 6.37 4.26
CA ASP A 504 12.34 7.47 3.32
C ASP A 504 12.98 6.96 2.02
N PHE A 505 12.17 6.38 1.16
CA PHE A 505 12.63 5.83 -0.13
C PHE A 505 13.06 6.91 -1.14
N THR A 506 13.02 8.19 -0.77
CA THR A 506 13.53 9.30 -1.57
C THR A 506 14.81 9.92 -0.99
N TYR A 507 15.35 9.32 0.07
CA TYR A 507 16.56 9.81 0.73
C TYR A 507 17.74 9.92 -0.25
N ASN A 508 18.48 11.01 -0.17
CA ASN A 508 19.63 11.35 -1.04
C ASN A 508 19.34 11.41 -2.55
N LEU A 509 18.12 11.30 -3.00
CA LEU A 509 17.79 11.50 -4.41
C LEU A 509 17.82 12.99 -4.76
N THR A 510 18.34 13.31 -5.96
CA THR A 510 18.22 14.65 -6.54
C THR A 510 16.77 14.99 -6.86
N ALA A 511 16.46 16.28 -7.05
CA ALA A 511 15.11 16.71 -7.42
C ALA A 511 14.60 16.01 -8.71
N THR A 512 15.48 15.84 -9.70
CA THR A 512 15.15 15.11 -10.94
C THR A 512 14.82 13.64 -10.67
N GLN A 513 15.62 12.95 -9.86
CA GLN A 513 15.36 11.56 -9.49
C GLN A 513 14.06 11.42 -8.70
N LYS A 514 13.80 12.33 -7.74
CA LYS A 514 12.52 12.35 -6.98
C LYS A 514 11.31 12.48 -7.88
N SER A 515 11.38 13.26 -8.96
CA SER A 515 10.28 13.40 -9.91
C SER A 515 10.00 12.13 -10.73
N LEU A 516 10.93 11.20 -10.78
CA LEU A 516 10.79 9.91 -11.45
C LEU A 516 10.18 8.83 -10.52
N VAL A 517 10.23 9.02 -9.20
CA VAL A 517 9.58 8.11 -8.25
C VAL A 517 8.07 8.33 -8.28
N GLN A 518 7.33 7.31 -8.69
CA GLN A 518 5.88 7.38 -8.85
C GLN A 518 5.13 7.16 -7.53
N GLY A 519 5.77 6.55 -6.55
CA GLY A 519 5.21 6.16 -5.27
C GLY A 519 5.57 4.73 -4.90
N ALA A 520 4.74 4.09 -4.09
CA ALA A 520 5.05 2.76 -3.60
C ALA A 520 3.84 1.82 -3.60
N ILE A 521 4.15 0.53 -3.73
CA ILE A 521 3.22 -0.59 -3.62
C ILE A 521 3.81 -1.57 -2.59
N ALA A 522 3.01 -1.97 -1.60
CA ALA A 522 3.40 -3.01 -0.64
C ALA A 522 2.94 -4.38 -1.15
N PRO A 523 3.87 -5.27 -1.55
CA PRO A 523 3.53 -6.62 -1.97
C PRO A 523 3.08 -7.51 -0.82
N LEU A 524 2.16 -8.40 -1.11
CA LEU A 524 1.78 -9.54 -0.29
C LEU A 524 1.72 -10.77 -1.18
N PHE A 525 2.85 -11.47 -1.31
CA PHE A 525 2.93 -12.70 -2.08
C PHE A 525 2.17 -13.85 -1.40
N GLY A 526 1.71 -14.79 -2.20
CA GLY A 526 0.66 -15.73 -1.88
C GLY A 526 1.11 -17.08 -1.35
N GLU A 527 2.42 -17.38 -1.24
CA GLU A 527 2.91 -18.73 -0.90
C GLU A 527 2.34 -19.27 0.42
N GLN A 528 2.13 -18.39 1.39
CA GLN A 528 1.55 -18.73 2.69
C GLN A 528 0.36 -17.80 3.04
N VAL A 529 -0.37 -17.34 2.02
CA VAL A 529 -1.47 -16.38 2.17
C VAL A 529 -2.67 -16.82 1.36
N ASP A 530 -3.80 -17.00 2.02
CA ASP A 530 -5.10 -17.30 1.44
C ASP A 530 -6.20 -16.42 2.05
N ASP A 531 -7.45 -16.73 1.79
CA ASP A 531 -8.63 -16.03 2.32
C ASP A 531 -8.63 -15.91 3.86
N THR A 532 -7.99 -16.84 4.58
CA THR A 532 -8.02 -16.87 6.04
C THR A 532 -7.11 -15.83 6.66
N ILE A 533 -6.04 -15.42 5.96
CA ILE A 533 -4.99 -14.58 6.54
C ILE A 533 -4.70 -13.30 5.75
N VAL A 534 -5.13 -13.18 4.50
CA VAL A 534 -4.80 -12.04 3.61
C VAL A 534 -5.05 -10.68 4.27
N SER A 535 -6.21 -10.46 4.84
CA SER A 535 -6.55 -9.19 5.49
C SER A 535 -5.70 -8.93 6.73
N GLN A 536 -5.41 -9.98 7.51
CA GLN A 536 -4.60 -9.87 8.73
C GLN A 536 -3.12 -9.58 8.41
N LYS A 537 -2.61 -10.12 7.31
CA LYS A 537 -1.27 -9.81 6.82
C LYS A 537 -1.19 -8.40 6.23
N MET A 538 -2.25 -7.93 5.59
CA MET A 538 -2.31 -6.62 4.96
C MET A 538 -2.50 -5.50 6.00
N TRP A 539 -3.52 -5.61 6.85
CA TRP A 539 -3.98 -4.52 7.71
C TRP A 539 -3.60 -4.70 9.19
N PRO A 540 -3.25 -3.59 9.87
CA PRO A 540 -3.22 -2.20 9.41
C PRO A 540 -1.87 -1.75 8.82
N ARG A 541 -0.92 -2.65 8.52
CA ARG A 541 0.41 -2.29 8.00
C ARG A 541 0.35 -1.49 6.70
N ALA A 542 -0.55 -1.87 5.78
CA ALA A 542 -0.78 -1.10 4.55
C ALA A 542 -1.30 0.33 4.81
N ALA A 543 -1.96 0.58 5.96
CA ALA A 543 -2.35 1.92 6.34
C ALA A 543 -1.15 2.82 6.71
N ALA A 544 -0.06 2.24 7.23
CA ALA A 544 1.19 2.98 7.45
C ALA A 544 1.83 3.40 6.11
N LEU A 545 1.81 2.52 5.11
CA LEU A 545 2.21 2.90 3.75
C LEU A 545 1.29 4.00 3.21
N ALA A 546 -0.02 3.88 3.39
CA ALA A 546 -0.98 4.87 2.91
C ALA A 546 -0.68 6.28 3.47
N GLU A 547 -0.39 6.38 4.76
CA GLU A 547 0.04 7.64 5.38
C GLU A 547 1.35 8.15 4.78
N LEU A 548 2.35 7.27 4.61
CA LEU A 548 3.66 7.61 4.05
C LEU A 548 3.53 8.21 2.65
N VAL A 549 2.78 7.56 1.76
CA VAL A 549 2.69 7.98 0.36
C VAL A 549 1.64 9.08 0.12
N TRP A 550 0.77 9.35 1.11
CA TRP A 550 -0.19 10.44 1.07
C TRP A 550 0.39 11.74 1.62
N SER A 551 0.90 11.74 2.86
CA SER A 551 1.32 12.94 3.59
C SER A 551 2.78 12.91 4.10
N GLY A 552 3.53 11.86 3.79
CA GLY A 552 4.93 11.70 4.19
C GLY A 552 5.10 11.32 5.66
N ASN A 553 6.34 11.06 6.05
CA ASN A 553 6.73 10.62 7.39
C ASN A 553 7.50 11.69 8.19
N ARG A 554 7.59 12.92 7.67
CA ARG A 554 8.27 14.03 8.33
C ARG A 554 7.39 15.26 8.42
N ASP A 555 7.60 16.04 9.47
CA ASP A 555 6.97 17.35 9.65
C ASP A 555 7.71 18.45 8.85
N ALA A 556 7.22 19.69 8.95
CA ALA A 556 7.80 20.84 8.26
C ALA A 556 9.26 21.16 8.71
N ASN A 557 9.69 20.65 9.87
CA ASN A 557 11.04 20.80 10.40
C ASN A 557 11.95 19.61 10.04
N GLY A 558 11.44 18.64 9.26
CA GLY A 558 12.14 17.42 8.89
C GLY A 558 12.17 16.34 9.98
N LYS A 559 11.44 16.52 11.09
CA LYS A 559 11.35 15.57 12.18
C LYS A 559 10.39 14.43 11.83
N LYS A 560 10.72 13.21 12.22
CA LYS A 560 9.85 12.03 12.03
C LYS A 560 8.50 12.18 12.74
N ARG A 561 7.46 11.67 12.10
CA ARG A 561 6.08 11.69 12.58
C ARG A 561 5.59 10.34 13.11
N THR A 562 6.49 9.38 13.35
CA THR A 562 6.13 8.02 13.77
C THR A 562 5.34 8.01 15.07
N THR A 563 5.76 8.82 16.05
CA THR A 563 5.02 8.97 17.32
C THR A 563 3.64 9.58 17.11
N GLU A 564 3.52 10.57 16.23
CA GLU A 564 2.24 11.18 15.87
C GLU A 564 1.29 10.16 15.20
N LEU A 565 1.83 9.25 14.38
CA LEU A 565 1.06 8.21 13.73
C LEU A 565 0.57 7.14 14.70
N THR A 566 1.28 6.86 15.79
CA THR A 566 0.97 5.75 16.71
C THR A 566 -0.50 5.73 17.12
N GLN A 567 -1.00 6.83 17.69
CA GLN A 567 -2.40 6.87 18.16
C GLN A 567 -3.40 6.80 17.00
N ARG A 568 -3.07 7.38 15.84
CA ARG A 568 -3.95 7.37 14.67
C ARG A 568 -4.05 5.98 14.04
N ILE A 569 -2.94 5.24 13.92
CA ILE A 569 -2.97 3.89 13.34
C ILE A 569 -3.66 2.89 14.26
N LEU A 570 -3.53 3.02 15.59
CA LEU A 570 -4.26 2.22 16.55
C LEU A 570 -5.77 2.46 16.43
N ASN A 571 -6.18 3.72 16.37
CA ASN A 571 -7.57 4.11 16.17
C ASN A 571 -8.09 3.62 14.80
N PHE A 572 -7.28 3.75 13.75
CA PHE A 572 -7.64 3.32 12.40
C PHE A 572 -7.79 1.79 12.29
N ARG A 573 -7.01 1.04 13.04
CA ARG A 573 -7.20 -0.42 13.12
C ARG A 573 -8.60 -0.78 13.64
N GLU A 574 -9.07 -0.10 14.70
CA GLU A 574 -10.43 -0.30 15.22
C GLU A 574 -11.48 0.18 14.18
N TYR A 575 -11.19 1.25 13.47
CA TYR A 575 -12.04 1.78 12.40
C TYR A 575 -12.19 0.80 11.23
N LEU A 576 -11.10 0.14 10.81
CA LEU A 576 -11.13 -0.92 9.80
C LEU A 576 -12.06 -2.06 10.22
N LEU A 577 -11.92 -2.56 11.46
CA LEU A 577 -12.78 -3.62 11.98
C LEU A 577 -14.26 -3.22 11.98
N ALA A 578 -14.54 -2.01 12.41
CA ALA A 578 -15.90 -1.48 12.44
C ALA A 578 -16.51 -1.38 11.03
N ASN A 579 -15.67 -1.16 10.01
CA ASN A 579 -16.08 -1.15 8.60
C ASN A 579 -16.04 -2.53 7.94
N GLY A 580 -15.80 -3.61 8.67
CA GLY A 580 -15.83 -4.99 8.17
C GLY A 580 -14.51 -5.46 7.54
N VAL A 581 -13.44 -4.68 7.61
CA VAL A 581 -12.10 -5.06 7.15
C VAL A 581 -11.33 -5.68 8.31
N GLN A 582 -10.90 -6.93 8.17
CA GLN A 582 -10.12 -7.60 9.22
C GLN A 582 -8.72 -6.99 9.33
N ALA A 583 -8.25 -6.79 10.56
CA ALA A 583 -6.96 -6.18 10.85
C ALA A 583 -6.38 -6.73 12.17
N VAL A 584 -5.07 -7.06 12.18
CA VAL A 584 -4.43 -7.55 13.40
C VAL A 584 -4.27 -6.45 14.45
N PRO A 585 -4.32 -6.79 15.74
CA PRO A 585 -3.97 -5.84 16.79
C PRO A 585 -2.46 -5.54 16.73
N LEU A 586 -2.10 -4.26 16.79
CA LEU A 586 -0.70 -3.82 16.84
C LEU A 586 -0.16 -3.83 18.27
N MET A 587 -1.03 -3.61 19.26
CA MET A 587 -0.75 -3.64 20.68
C MET A 587 -2.04 -3.86 21.46
N PRO A 588 -2.01 -4.10 22.77
CA PRO A 588 -3.24 -4.22 23.57
C PRO A 588 -4.16 -3.01 23.40
N LYS A 589 -5.48 -3.21 23.35
CA LYS A 589 -6.46 -2.11 23.22
C LYS A 589 -6.33 -1.07 24.32
N TYR A 590 -5.77 -1.46 25.48
CA TYR A 590 -5.39 -0.55 26.55
C TYR A 590 -4.58 0.65 26.02
N CYS A 591 -3.59 0.42 25.18
CA CYS A 591 -2.73 1.48 24.64
C CYS A 591 -3.49 2.45 23.73
N ALA A 592 -4.48 1.96 22.97
CA ALA A 592 -5.34 2.81 22.15
C ALA A 592 -6.25 3.71 23.01
N GLN A 593 -6.67 3.22 24.19
CA GLN A 593 -7.51 3.95 25.14
C GLN A 593 -6.72 4.86 26.09
N HIS A 594 -5.42 4.64 26.22
CA HIS A 594 -4.52 5.38 27.09
C HIS A 594 -3.34 5.94 26.28
N PRO A 595 -3.57 7.01 25.52
CA PRO A 595 -2.54 7.60 24.66
C PRO A 595 -1.26 7.92 25.46
N HIS A 596 -0.12 7.49 24.93
CA HIS A 596 1.23 7.68 25.49
C HIS A 596 1.57 6.85 26.74
N GLU A 597 0.64 6.05 27.28
CA GLU A 597 0.95 5.19 28.45
C GLU A 597 1.70 3.90 28.07
N CYS A 598 1.80 3.58 26.80
CA CYS A 598 2.57 2.46 26.27
C CYS A 598 3.87 2.90 25.57
N ASP A 599 4.20 4.18 25.63
CA ASP A 599 5.43 4.69 25.02
C ASP A 599 6.64 4.33 25.90
N LEU A 600 7.74 3.91 25.28
CA LEU A 600 8.97 3.56 26.02
C LEU A 600 9.63 4.81 26.63
N TYR A 601 9.50 5.95 25.97
CA TYR A 601 10.07 7.22 26.41
C TYR A 601 8.99 8.31 26.47
N LEU A 602 9.01 9.12 27.52
CA LEU A 602 8.16 10.30 27.63
C LEU A 602 8.57 11.38 26.62
N ASP A 603 9.88 11.56 26.45
CA ASP A 603 10.44 12.41 25.42
C ASP A 603 10.72 11.59 24.18
N GLN A 604 9.92 11.82 23.14
CA GLN A 604 10.02 11.11 21.86
C GLN A 604 11.17 11.62 20.99
N ASP A 605 11.83 12.73 21.38
CA ASP A 605 12.96 13.32 20.66
C ASP A 605 14.29 12.60 20.93
N VAL A 606 14.32 11.68 21.92
CA VAL A 606 15.51 10.86 22.19
C VAL A 606 15.80 9.83 21.09
N HIS A 607 14.81 9.52 20.25
CA HIS A 607 14.99 8.63 19.12
C HIS A 607 15.71 9.34 17.98
N LYS A 608 16.98 9.00 17.83
CA LYS A 608 17.68 9.34 16.58
C LYS A 608 17.01 8.62 15.42
N ASP A 609 16.94 9.31 14.30
CA ASP A 609 16.55 8.65 13.06
C ASP A 609 17.43 7.42 12.86
N PRO A 610 16.89 6.22 12.60
CA PRO A 610 17.72 5.14 12.13
C PRO A 610 18.43 5.66 10.88
N VAL A 611 19.74 5.55 10.88
CA VAL A 611 20.52 5.80 9.67
C VAL A 611 20.00 4.81 8.65
N ALA A 612 19.53 5.30 7.50
CA ALA A 612 19.00 4.50 6.42
C ALA A 612 19.99 3.43 5.96
#